data_b1fee1f00f85078b0c1b0ae93a8baf6f
#
_entry.id   b1fee1f00f85078b0c1b0ae93a8baf6f
#
_cell.length_a   1.000
_cell.length_b   1.000
_cell.length_c   1.000
_cell.angle_alpha   90.00
_cell.angle_beta   90.00
_cell.angle_gamma   90.00
#
_symmetry.space_group_name_H-M   'P 1'
#
loop_
_entity.id
_entity.type
_entity.pdbx_description
1 polymer ?
#
loop_
_entity_poly.entity_id
_entity_poly.type
_entity_poly.pdbx_seq_one_letter_code
_entity_poly.pdbx_strand_id
1 'polypeptide(L)'
;WLDEGPFGAGTNAYLVQSWVREDRIVLTPNWMYWESGDYNINRHTMTIVTEASTRLLAYTDGEVDFGGINIEDLVNFCYIDENSNGALDAGEDDALDDKPNVASKDGYICTYRETFTTTLAAFNLNPKALDAGEDTSNTDANSSLVLNHDSTGDGTMDMNVMETAALREAISYAFDYETHRRETYDNSLAPQYGPIPTGFLYASTQTETFTYDLTNAEAILEAAGFIRQYDCTTLSLSDAPTVVDVADRTGNECRLPNILRIMANEGNDYRIAMAGQIAEALGTIGVATSGDAKPWAEYLTMYYTRTWDIRFSGWAPDYLDPDNYWSPFSGGDSIGGDAYGTGYENAAVNAALVIGRTSQDDATREQAYLDAFAAWIDDPNMIIIGQYNGIGVKHNDVGSPPYAAIGSAHWFDYDKLPMVDGALVGSC
;
A
#
# COMPACT_ATOMS: atom_id res chain seq x y z
N TRP A 1 -28.30 -1.76 6.17
CA TRP A 1 -28.86 -1.18 4.94
C TRP A 1 -28.32 -1.88 3.69
N LEU A 2 -27.05 -2.11 3.58
CA LEU A 2 -26.43 -2.86 2.47
C LEU A 2 -26.71 -4.37 2.50
N ASP A 3 -27.14 -4.91 3.62
CA ASP A 3 -27.44 -6.34 3.79
C ASP A 3 -28.89 -6.71 3.41
N GLU A 4 -29.77 -5.74 3.16
CA GLU A 4 -31.21 -5.99 2.99
C GLU A 4 -31.78 -5.70 1.59
N GLY A 5 -30.95 -5.33 0.58
CA GLY A 5 -31.37 -5.02 -0.82
C GLY A 5 -32.87 -4.76 -1.06
N PRO A 6 -33.29 -4.21 -2.18
CA PRO A 6 -32.62 -3.97 -3.43
C PRO A 6 -31.82 -2.67 -3.39
N PHE A 7 -30.63 -2.72 -3.90
CA PHE A 7 -29.60 -1.70 -3.81
C PHE A 7 -29.78 -0.56 -4.81
N GLY A 8 -30.99 -0.01 -4.91
CA GLY A 8 -31.37 0.97 -5.92
C GLY A 8 -31.06 2.43 -5.60
N ALA A 9 -30.16 2.74 -4.67
CA ALA A 9 -29.88 4.12 -4.26
C ALA A 9 -28.74 4.80 -5.04
N GLY A 10 -28.08 4.11 -5.95
CA GLY A 10 -26.99 4.64 -6.76
C GLY A 10 -27.49 5.45 -7.95
N THR A 11 -26.74 6.45 -8.37
CA THR A 11 -27.00 7.27 -9.57
C THR A 11 -26.20 6.83 -10.79
N ASN A 12 -25.49 5.68 -10.70
CA ASN A 12 -24.64 5.16 -11.76
C ASN A 12 -25.44 4.39 -12.84
N ALA A 13 -24.78 4.10 -13.96
CA ALA A 13 -25.30 3.32 -15.08
C ALA A 13 -25.66 1.88 -14.69
N TYR A 14 -25.08 1.34 -13.64
CA TYR A 14 -25.37 0.02 -13.10
C TYR A 14 -25.79 0.09 -11.63
N LEU A 15 -26.66 -0.83 -11.24
CA LEU A 15 -27.15 -1.01 -9.87
C LEU A 15 -26.65 -2.33 -9.30
N VAL A 16 -26.37 -2.37 -8.00
CA VAL A 16 -26.09 -3.61 -7.28
C VAL A 16 -27.38 -4.43 -7.23
N GLN A 17 -27.38 -5.58 -7.88
CA GLN A 17 -28.48 -6.55 -7.84
C GLN A 17 -28.39 -7.44 -6.61
N SER A 18 -27.20 -7.90 -6.29
CA SER A 18 -26.93 -8.72 -5.11
C SER A 18 -25.51 -8.55 -4.63
N TRP A 19 -25.30 -8.70 -3.33
CA TRP A 19 -24.00 -8.74 -2.71
C TRP A 19 -23.95 -9.87 -1.68
N VAL A 20 -23.04 -10.79 -1.84
CA VAL A 20 -22.73 -11.84 -0.89
C VAL A 20 -21.31 -11.57 -0.38
N ARG A 21 -21.16 -11.27 0.91
CA ARG A 21 -19.85 -10.95 1.49
C ARG A 21 -18.86 -12.07 1.22
N GLU A 22 -17.63 -11.70 0.91
CA GLU A 22 -16.51 -12.61 0.65
C GLU A 22 -16.73 -13.61 -0.49
N ASP A 23 -17.80 -13.48 -1.25
CA ASP A 23 -18.12 -14.32 -2.39
C ASP A 23 -18.24 -13.48 -3.68
N ARG A 24 -19.31 -12.68 -3.81
CA ARG A 24 -19.56 -11.97 -5.08
C ARG A 24 -20.45 -10.75 -4.97
N ILE A 25 -20.27 -9.85 -5.92
CA ILE A 25 -21.18 -8.71 -6.20
C ILE A 25 -21.71 -8.87 -7.62
N VAL A 26 -23.00 -8.68 -7.80
CA VAL A 26 -23.65 -8.70 -9.10
C VAL A 26 -24.26 -7.34 -9.39
N LEU A 27 -23.93 -6.78 -10.56
CA LEU A 27 -24.45 -5.52 -11.05
C LEU A 27 -25.30 -5.76 -12.30
N THR A 28 -26.37 -4.97 -12.45
CA THR A 28 -27.26 -4.96 -13.62
C THR A 28 -27.52 -3.53 -14.09
N PRO A 29 -27.87 -3.32 -15.38
CA PRO A 29 -28.13 -1.99 -15.90
C PRO A 29 -29.19 -1.22 -15.12
N ASN A 30 -28.95 0.07 -14.93
CA ASN A 30 -29.87 1.02 -14.33
C ASN A 30 -30.71 1.69 -15.44
N TRP A 31 -31.88 1.20 -15.72
CA TRP A 31 -32.77 1.72 -16.76
C TRP A 31 -33.26 3.15 -16.48
N MET A 32 -33.03 3.67 -15.28
CA MET A 32 -33.35 5.06 -14.90
C MET A 32 -32.11 5.97 -14.91
N TYR A 33 -30.98 5.49 -15.42
CA TYR A 33 -29.78 6.30 -15.53
C TYR A 33 -30.05 7.50 -16.46
N TRP A 34 -29.59 8.66 -16.07
CA TRP A 34 -29.85 9.93 -16.75
C TRP A 34 -29.27 9.99 -18.18
N GLU A 35 -28.19 9.30 -18.42
CA GLU A 35 -27.57 9.12 -19.73
C GLU A 35 -27.99 7.77 -20.28
N SER A 36 -29.00 7.76 -21.11
CA SER A 36 -29.48 6.53 -21.73
C SER A 36 -28.49 6.07 -22.79
N GLY A 37 -27.89 4.92 -22.62
CA GLY A 37 -26.99 4.27 -23.56
C GLY A 37 -27.48 2.85 -23.89
N ASP A 38 -26.95 2.28 -24.96
CA ASP A 38 -27.09 0.87 -25.23
C ASP A 38 -26.07 0.12 -24.31
N TYR A 39 -26.61 -0.58 -23.32
CA TYR A 39 -25.79 -1.39 -22.43
C TYR A 39 -25.38 -2.69 -23.15
N ASN A 40 -24.10 -2.82 -23.52
CA ASN A 40 -23.59 -4.04 -24.13
C ASN A 40 -23.41 -5.17 -23.13
N ILE A 41 -23.31 -4.83 -21.83
CA ILE A 41 -23.17 -5.77 -20.74
C ILE A 41 -24.45 -5.75 -19.89
N ASN A 42 -25.17 -6.86 -19.88
CA ASN A 42 -26.42 -6.98 -19.13
C ASN A 42 -26.17 -7.38 -17.67
N ARG A 43 -24.98 -7.83 -17.34
CA ARG A 43 -24.62 -8.31 -16.00
C ARG A 43 -23.12 -8.28 -15.80
N HIS A 44 -22.66 -7.60 -14.75
CA HIS A 44 -21.31 -7.72 -14.23
C HIS A 44 -21.35 -8.61 -13.00
N THR A 45 -20.47 -9.60 -12.93
CA THR A 45 -20.27 -10.41 -11.73
C THR A 45 -18.83 -10.25 -11.29
N MET A 46 -18.62 -9.68 -10.11
CA MET A 46 -17.31 -9.60 -9.46
C MET A 46 -17.25 -10.71 -8.42
N THR A 47 -16.39 -11.68 -8.64
CA THR A 47 -16.17 -12.80 -7.72
C THR A 47 -14.90 -12.53 -6.91
N ILE A 48 -14.97 -12.76 -5.59
CA ILE A 48 -13.82 -12.62 -4.70
C ILE A 48 -13.12 -13.98 -4.64
N VAL A 49 -11.92 -14.05 -5.19
CA VAL A 49 -11.08 -15.26 -5.18
C VAL A 49 -9.73 -14.88 -4.59
N THR A 50 -9.47 -15.28 -3.36
CA THR A 50 -8.24 -14.91 -2.62
C THR A 50 -7.03 -15.71 -3.09
N GLU A 51 -7.25 -16.94 -3.53
CA GLU A 51 -6.18 -17.85 -3.97
C GLU A 51 -5.71 -17.53 -5.39
N ALA A 52 -4.42 -17.19 -5.55
CA ALA A 52 -3.86 -16.75 -6.84
C ALA A 52 -3.95 -17.82 -7.94
N SER A 53 -3.62 -19.07 -7.61
CA SER A 53 -3.69 -20.18 -8.58
C SER A 53 -5.12 -20.44 -9.07
N THR A 54 -6.12 -20.29 -8.21
CA THR A 54 -7.53 -20.40 -8.58
C THR A 54 -7.96 -19.25 -9.50
N ARG A 55 -7.48 -18.03 -9.24
CA ARG A 55 -7.74 -16.89 -10.15
C ARG A 55 -7.12 -17.11 -11.51
N LEU A 56 -5.87 -17.57 -11.55
CA LEU A 56 -5.16 -17.87 -12.80
C LEU A 56 -5.91 -18.92 -13.62
N LEU A 57 -6.35 -20.02 -12.99
CA LEU A 57 -7.08 -21.08 -13.66
C LEU A 57 -8.42 -20.57 -14.24
N ALA A 58 -9.22 -19.87 -13.43
CA ALA A 58 -10.49 -19.30 -13.88
C ALA A 58 -10.32 -18.34 -15.07
N TYR A 59 -9.21 -17.59 -15.08
CA TYR A 59 -8.87 -16.71 -16.19
C TYR A 59 -8.45 -17.48 -17.45
N THR A 60 -7.59 -18.48 -17.28
CA THR A 60 -7.09 -19.32 -18.40
C THR A 60 -8.21 -20.13 -19.03
N ASP A 61 -9.15 -20.63 -18.24
CA ASP A 61 -10.30 -21.41 -18.71
C ASP A 61 -11.41 -20.52 -19.31
N GLY A 62 -11.25 -19.20 -19.30
CA GLY A 62 -12.21 -18.25 -19.84
C GLY A 62 -13.49 -18.10 -18.99
N GLU A 63 -13.43 -18.47 -17.71
CA GLU A 63 -14.56 -18.30 -16.77
C GLU A 63 -14.70 -16.84 -16.31
N VAL A 64 -13.63 -16.04 -16.43
CA VAL A 64 -13.59 -14.61 -16.12
C VAL A 64 -12.99 -13.81 -17.27
N ASP A 65 -13.56 -12.65 -17.53
CA ASP A 65 -13.15 -11.77 -18.64
C ASP A 65 -11.89 -10.96 -18.33
N PHE A 66 -11.67 -10.61 -17.07
CA PHE A 66 -10.47 -9.95 -16.55
C PHE A 66 -10.36 -10.15 -15.04
N GLY A 67 -9.15 -9.99 -14.51
CA GLY A 67 -8.93 -10.19 -13.07
C GLY A 67 -7.51 -9.81 -12.63
N GLY A 68 -7.27 -9.90 -11.33
CA GLY A 68 -5.96 -9.73 -10.73
C GLY A 68 -5.11 -10.98 -10.99
N ILE A 69 -4.23 -10.91 -11.97
CA ILE A 69 -3.22 -11.94 -12.26
C ILE A 69 -1.93 -11.51 -11.57
N ASN A 70 -1.27 -12.45 -10.89
CA ASN A 70 0.03 -12.19 -10.31
C ASN A 70 1.06 -11.90 -11.40
N ILE A 71 2.05 -11.10 -11.05
CA ILE A 71 3.02 -10.59 -12.02
C ILE A 71 3.83 -11.70 -12.69
N GLU A 72 4.21 -12.72 -11.92
CA GLU A 72 4.92 -13.90 -12.41
C GLU A 72 4.10 -14.74 -13.39
N ASP A 73 2.78 -14.63 -13.37
CA ASP A 73 1.87 -15.37 -14.26
C ASP A 73 1.58 -14.61 -15.56
N LEU A 74 1.90 -13.33 -15.63
CA LEU A 74 1.62 -12.48 -16.81
C LEU A 74 2.33 -12.97 -18.07
N VAL A 75 3.48 -13.63 -17.94
CA VAL A 75 4.21 -14.26 -19.07
C VAL A 75 3.39 -15.31 -19.81
N ASN A 76 2.34 -15.85 -19.20
CA ASN A 76 1.41 -16.75 -19.87
C ASN A 76 0.56 -16.04 -20.95
N PHE A 77 0.39 -14.73 -20.85
CA PHE A 77 -0.55 -13.92 -21.64
C PHE A 77 0.14 -12.82 -22.44
N CYS A 78 1.28 -12.35 -21.94
CA CYS A 78 2.02 -11.21 -22.46
C CYS A 78 3.46 -11.61 -22.80
N TYR A 79 4.13 -10.80 -23.59
CA TYR A 79 5.57 -10.88 -23.85
C TYR A 79 6.14 -9.48 -24.07
N ILE A 80 7.46 -9.33 -24.05
CA ILE A 80 8.13 -8.09 -24.43
C ILE A 80 8.56 -8.18 -25.89
N ASP A 81 8.02 -7.32 -26.74
CA ASP A 81 8.41 -7.21 -28.15
C ASP A 81 9.65 -6.29 -28.26
N GLU A 82 10.83 -6.84 -27.95
CA GLU A 82 12.09 -6.09 -27.88
C GLU A 82 12.46 -5.42 -29.19
N ASN A 83 12.15 -6.08 -30.30
CA ASN A 83 12.53 -5.63 -31.64
C ASN A 83 11.39 -4.90 -32.37
N SER A 84 10.21 -4.79 -31.73
CA SER A 84 9.01 -4.12 -32.26
C SER A 84 8.54 -4.67 -33.60
N ASN A 85 8.68 -5.99 -33.81
CA ASN A 85 8.25 -6.65 -35.03
C ASN A 85 6.78 -7.15 -34.99
N GLY A 86 6.14 -7.09 -33.81
CA GLY A 86 4.78 -7.54 -33.60
C GLY A 86 4.60 -9.06 -33.52
N ALA A 87 5.67 -9.80 -33.32
CA ALA A 87 5.68 -11.26 -33.21
C ALA A 87 6.47 -11.69 -31.97
N LEU A 88 6.06 -12.79 -31.36
CA LEU A 88 6.79 -13.40 -30.24
C LEU A 88 7.99 -14.16 -30.78
N ASP A 89 9.18 -13.69 -30.48
CA ASP A 89 10.45 -14.34 -30.82
C ASP A 89 10.99 -15.16 -29.62
N ALA A 90 12.01 -15.98 -29.87
CA ALA A 90 12.58 -16.83 -28.83
C ALA A 90 13.26 -15.99 -27.72
N GLY A 91 12.82 -16.13 -26.48
CA GLY A 91 13.33 -15.45 -25.30
C GLY A 91 12.54 -14.20 -24.90
N GLU A 92 11.63 -13.73 -25.72
CA GLU A 92 10.81 -12.54 -25.40
C GLU A 92 9.69 -12.79 -24.38
N ASP A 93 9.38 -14.04 -24.06
CA ASP A 93 8.40 -14.42 -23.05
C ASP A 93 9.00 -14.93 -21.73
N ASP A 94 10.32 -14.82 -21.57
CA ASP A 94 11.00 -15.31 -20.38
C ASP A 94 10.85 -14.35 -19.18
N ALA A 95 10.72 -13.04 -19.46
CA ALA A 95 10.54 -12.01 -18.43
C ALA A 95 9.82 -10.78 -18.99
N LEU A 96 9.12 -10.05 -18.13
CA LEU A 96 8.43 -8.80 -18.48
C LEU A 96 9.13 -7.57 -17.87
N ASP A 97 10.44 -7.47 -18.05
CA ASP A 97 11.28 -6.44 -17.44
C ASP A 97 11.27 -5.10 -18.19
N ASP A 98 11.04 -5.09 -19.51
CA ASP A 98 10.85 -3.88 -20.33
C ASP A 98 9.35 -3.62 -20.60
N LYS A 99 8.62 -3.29 -19.58
CA LYS A 99 7.15 -3.17 -19.57
C LYS A 99 6.54 -2.22 -20.61
N PRO A 100 7.17 -1.09 -20.99
CA PRO A 100 6.63 -0.23 -22.06
C PRO A 100 6.48 -0.94 -23.42
N ASN A 101 7.29 -1.97 -23.68
CA ASN A 101 7.25 -2.74 -24.92
C ASN A 101 6.38 -3.99 -24.82
N VAL A 102 5.48 -4.07 -23.85
CA VAL A 102 4.61 -5.23 -23.68
C VAL A 102 3.70 -5.43 -24.90
N ALA A 103 3.62 -6.67 -25.36
CA ALA A 103 2.74 -7.13 -26.42
C ALA A 103 1.85 -8.29 -25.91
N SER A 104 0.85 -8.66 -26.70
CA SER A 104 -0.19 -9.60 -26.31
C SER A 104 -0.03 -10.92 -27.04
N LYS A 105 -0.17 -12.04 -26.31
CA LYS A 105 -0.37 -13.35 -26.92
C LYS A 105 -1.80 -13.49 -27.46
N ASP A 106 -2.00 -14.45 -28.36
CA ASP A 106 -3.31 -14.68 -28.99
C ASP A 106 -4.44 -14.86 -27.96
N GLY A 107 -5.53 -14.15 -28.18
CA GLY A 107 -6.71 -14.19 -27.31
C GLY A 107 -6.73 -13.15 -26.19
N TYR A 108 -5.64 -12.41 -26.00
CA TYR A 108 -5.49 -11.46 -24.90
C TYR A 108 -5.14 -10.05 -25.41
N ILE A 109 -5.29 -9.08 -24.53
CA ILE A 109 -4.78 -7.72 -24.70
C ILE A 109 -4.01 -7.35 -23.43
N CYS A 110 -2.72 -7.13 -23.60
CA CYS A 110 -1.81 -6.66 -22.57
C CYS A 110 -1.56 -5.17 -22.73
N THR A 111 -1.55 -4.43 -21.65
CA THR A 111 -1.35 -2.98 -21.67
C THR A 111 -0.47 -2.57 -20.51
N TYR A 112 0.67 -1.97 -20.78
CA TYR A 112 1.45 -1.30 -19.74
C TYR A 112 0.73 -0.04 -19.28
N ARG A 113 0.70 0.16 -17.97
CA ARG A 113 0.07 1.31 -17.34
C ARG A 113 0.99 1.91 -16.30
N GLU A 114 1.35 3.15 -16.53
CA GLU A 114 1.89 3.99 -15.48
C GLU A 114 0.71 4.51 -14.65
N THR A 115 0.79 4.36 -13.35
CA THR A 115 -0.24 4.86 -12.43
C THR A 115 0.39 5.75 -11.38
N PHE A 116 -0.41 6.57 -10.72
CA PHE A 116 0.03 7.33 -9.55
C PHE A 116 -0.30 6.60 -8.24
N THR A 117 -0.42 5.27 -8.28
CA THR A 117 -0.71 4.47 -7.10
C THR A 117 0.57 4.23 -6.31
N THR A 118 0.62 4.75 -5.10
CA THR A 118 1.72 4.57 -4.16
C THR A 118 1.53 3.32 -3.32
N THR A 119 2.60 2.54 -3.13
CA THR A 119 2.68 1.45 -2.16
C THR A 119 3.55 1.91 -0.98
N LEU A 120 3.07 1.70 0.23
CA LEU A 120 3.70 2.22 1.44
C LEU A 120 3.50 1.31 2.66
N ALA A 121 4.35 1.50 3.67
CA ALA A 121 4.14 0.98 5.01
C ALA A 121 4.04 2.15 6.00
N ALA A 122 2.88 2.31 6.62
CA ALA A 122 2.63 3.36 7.60
C ALA A 122 3.03 2.91 9.01
N PHE A 123 3.52 3.84 9.81
CA PHE A 123 3.84 3.66 11.22
C PHE A 123 2.68 4.18 12.10
N ASN A 124 2.36 3.46 13.15
CA ASN A 124 1.39 3.92 14.14
C ASN A 124 2.11 4.65 15.29
N LEU A 125 2.04 5.96 15.27
CA LEU A 125 2.71 6.81 16.26
C LEU A 125 1.87 7.07 17.49
N ASN A 126 0.56 6.73 17.48
CA ASN A 126 -0.35 7.40 18.38
C ASN A 126 -1.09 6.51 19.36
N PRO A 127 -0.75 6.64 20.64
CA PRO A 127 -1.68 6.34 21.72
C PRO A 127 -2.82 7.38 21.86
N LYS A 128 -2.72 8.58 21.26
CA LYS A 128 -3.70 9.67 21.42
C LYS A 128 -4.95 9.53 20.56
N ALA A 129 -4.99 8.57 19.70
CA ALA A 129 -6.07 8.37 18.76
C ALA A 129 -7.35 7.77 19.32
N LEU A 130 -7.35 7.45 20.56
CA LEU A 130 -8.60 7.28 21.30
C LEU A 130 -9.09 8.69 21.61
N ASP A 131 -9.98 9.22 20.79
CA ASP A 131 -10.72 10.46 21.10
C ASP A 131 -11.23 10.42 22.52
N ALA A 132 -11.22 11.60 23.17
CA ALA A 132 -11.69 11.77 24.53
C ALA A 132 -13.19 11.41 24.66
N GLY A 133 -13.52 10.16 24.67
CA GLY A 133 -14.88 9.60 24.65
C GLY A 133 -14.94 8.15 24.22
N GLU A 134 -13.90 7.61 23.62
CA GLU A 134 -13.77 6.17 23.41
C GLU A 134 -13.19 5.52 24.67
N ASP A 135 -13.66 4.33 24.95
CA ASP A 135 -13.35 3.56 26.15
C ASP A 135 -11.84 3.31 26.29
N THR A 136 -11.15 4.17 27.03
CA THR A 136 -9.74 4.00 27.40
C THR A 136 -9.53 2.77 28.29
N SER A 137 -10.59 2.02 28.62
CA SER A 137 -10.50 0.76 29.37
C SER A 137 -10.09 -0.41 28.48
N ASN A 138 -10.00 -0.27 27.17
CA ASN A 138 -9.40 -1.27 26.31
C ASN A 138 -7.87 -1.18 26.38
N THR A 139 -7.37 -1.35 27.59
CA THR A 139 -5.99 -1.69 27.89
C THR A 139 -5.75 -3.16 27.51
N ASP A 140 -6.17 -3.57 26.32
CA ASP A 140 -5.67 -4.82 25.78
C ASP A 140 -4.16 -4.65 25.71
N ALA A 141 -3.48 -5.38 26.57
CA ALA A 141 -2.02 -5.46 26.66
C ALA A 141 -1.36 -5.86 25.31
N ASN A 142 -2.16 -5.98 24.28
CA ASN A 142 -1.87 -6.33 22.92
C ASN A 142 -1.94 -5.16 21.94
N SER A 143 -2.08 -3.93 22.39
CA SER A 143 -2.17 -2.78 21.50
C SER A 143 -0.83 -2.04 21.49
N SER A 144 -0.39 -1.59 20.32
CA SER A 144 0.70 -0.62 20.17
C SER A 144 0.43 0.70 20.92
N LEU A 145 -0.79 0.88 21.40
CA LEU A 145 -1.21 2.01 22.24
C LEU A 145 -0.70 1.94 23.69
N VAL A 146 -0.09 0.82 24.11
CA VAL A 146 0.51 0.74 25.44
C VAL A 146 1.80 1.55 25.45
N LEU A 147 1.93 2.43 26.43
CA LEU A 147 3.19 3.11 26.71
C LEU A 147 4.23 2.03 27.05
N ASN A 148 5.24 1.92 26.25
CA ASN A 148 6.21 0.82 26.30
C ASN A 148 7.66 1.28 26.27
N HIS A 149 7.87 2.58 26.33
CA HIS A 149 9.19 3.19 26.34
C HIS A 149 9.29 4.21 27.48
N ASP A 150 10.39 4.14 28.23
CA ASP A 150 10.77 5.11 29.25
C ASP A 150 11.70 6.15 28.61
N SER A 151 11.13 7.28 28.20
CA SER A 151 11.87 8.35 27.51
C SER A 151 12.73 9.18 28.45
N THR A 152 12.44 9.11 29.74
CA THR A 152 13.12 9.91 30.80
C THR A 152 14.17 9.12 31.58
N GLY A 153 14.13 7.80 31.51
CA GLY A 153 15.04 6.92 32.25
C GLY A 153 14.71 6.80 33.76
N ASP A 154 13.49 7.15 34.17
CA ASP A 154 13.05 7.08 35.55
C ASP A 154 12.35 5.77 35.95
N GLY A 155 12.23 4.85 35.00
CA GLY A 155 11.59 3.54 35.15
C GLY A 155 10.07 3.57 34.90
N THR A 156 9.51 4.70 34.47
CA THR A 156 8.11 4.84 34.10
C THR A 156 7.96 4.81 32.60
N MET A 157 7.09 3.94 32.06
CA MET A 157 6.78 3.93 30.62
C MET A 157 5.91 5.11 30.28
N ASP A 158 6.39 6.08 29.53
CA ASP A 158 5.76 7.37 29.28
C ASP A 158 5.45 7.64 27.81
N MET A 159 5.90 6.80 26.87
CA MET A 159 5.58 6.94 25.45
C MET A 159 5.51 5.59 24.73
N ASN A 160 4.86 5.58 23.58
CA ASN A 160 4.94 4.48 22.60
C ASN A 160 6.29 4.55 21.89
N VAL A 161 6.99 3.45 21.78
CA VAL A 161 8.31 3.39 21.11
C VAL A 161 8.27 3.90 19.66
N MET A 162 7.14 3.72 18.96
CA MET A 162 6.94 4.22 17.60
C MET A 162 6.81 5.76 17.53
N GLU A 163 6.62 6.47 18.63
CA GLU A 163 6.68 7.94 18.66
C GLU A 163 8.11 8.46 18.50
N THR A 164 9.11 7.61 18.74
CA THR A 164 10.52 7.99 18.59
C THR A 164 10.91 8.05 17.11
N ALA A 165 11.21 9.24 16.60
CA ALA A 165 11.61 9.45 15.19
C ALA A 165 12.81 8.57 14.79
N ALA A 166 13.81 8.44 15.66
CA ALA A 166 15.00 7.63 15.41
C ALA A 166 14.67 6.13 15.16
N LEU A 167 13.66 5.56 15.85
CA LEU A 167 13.23 4.20 15.55
C LEU A 167 12.64 4.10 14.15
N ARG A 168 11.77 5.02 13.76
CA ARG A 168 11.14 5.05 12.44
C ARG A 168 12.14 5.32 11.32
N GLU A 169 13.10 6.19 11.56
CA GLU A 169 14.24 6.43 10.68
C GLU A 169 15.07 5.15 10.51
N ALA A 170 15.43 4.49 11.59
CA ALA A 170 16.19 3.22 11.54
C ALA A 170 15.42 2.13 10.78
N ILE A 171 14.10 2.02 10.98
CA ILE A 171 13.25 1.09 10.22
C ILE A 171 13.26 1.44 8.73
N SER A 172 13.25 2.73 8.37
CA SER A 172 13.32 3.18 6.99
C SER A 172 14.64 2.82 6.31
N TYR A 173 15.78 2.85 7.02
CA TYR A 173 17.06 2.36 6.52
C TYR A 173 17.18 0.83 6.50
N ALA A 174 16.40 0.12 7.32
CA ALA A 174 16.42 -1.33 7.36
C ALA A 174 15.63 -2.00 6.22
N PHE A 175 14.83 -1.26 5.47
CA PHE A 175 14.05 -1.80 4.36
C PHE A 175 14.85 -1.81 3.06
N ASP A 176 14.96 -3.00 2.42
CA ASP A 176 15.64 -3.15 1.12
C ASP A 176 14.68 -2.85 -0.03
N TYR A 177 14.58 -1.56 -0.38
CA TYR A 177 13.68 -1.05 -1.41
C TYR A 177 13.94 -1.65 -2.80
N GLU A 178 15.22 -1.81 -3.16
CA GLU A 178 15.59 -2.27 -4.49
C GLU A 178 15.29 -3.76 -4.67
N THR A 179 15.75 -4.59 -3.74
CA THR A 179 15.47 -6.03 -3.76
C THR A 179 13.96 -6.28 -3.73
N HIS A 180 13.22 -5.51 -2.92
CA HIS A 180 11.78 -5.67 -2.86
C HIS A 180 11.10 -5.31 -4.19
N ARG A 181 11.44 -4.19 -4.80
CA ARG A 181 10.90 -3.81 -6.12
C ARG A 181 11.22 -4.84 -7.18
N ARG A 182 12.44 -5.37 -7.19
CA ARG A 182 12.90 -6.35 -8.18
C ARG A 182 12.29 -7.73 -7.96
N GLU A 183 12.34 -8.26 -6.74
CA GLU A 183 12.02 -9.68 -6.51
C GLU A 183 10.54 -9.90 -6.17
N THR A 184 9.91 -8.96 -5.48
CA THR A 184 8.50 -9.10 -5.11
C THR A 184 7.55 -8.54 -6.17
N TYR A 185 7.93 -7.45 -6.83
CA TYR A 185 7.09 -6.78 -7.82
C TYR A 185 7.61 -6.90 -9.26
N ASP A 186 8.64 -7.71 -9.48
CA ASP A 186 9.22 -7.90 -10.82
C ASP A 186 9.38 -6.55 -11.56
N ASN A 187 10.02 -5.58 -10.89
CA ASN A 187 10.18 -4.20 -11.37
C ASN A 187 8.88 -3.45 -11.72
N SER A 188 7.71 -3.90 -11.25
CA SER A 188 6.44 -3.17 -11.42
C SER A 188 6.28 -1.97 -10.49
N LEU A 189 7.17 -1.80 -9.52
CA LEU A 189 7.23 -0.60 -8.70
C LEU A 189 8.37 0.30 -9.19
N ALA A 190 8.00 1.48 -9.73
CA ALA A 190 8.97 2.54 -9.96
C ALA A 190 9.44 3.15 -8.62
N PRO A 191 10.70 3.61 -8.52
CA PRO A 191 11.18 4.33 -7.35
C PRO A 191 10.33 5.57 -7.05
N GLN A 192 10.01 5.75 -5.78
CA GLN A 192 9.33 6.94 -5.26
C GLN A 192 10.01 7.32 -3.94
N TYR A 193 10.40 8.57 -3.79
CA TYR A 193 11.30 9.01 -2.71
C TYR A 193 10.60 9.76 -1.57
N GLY A 194 9.31 10.00 -1.72
CA GLY A 194 8.48 10.65 -0.71
C GLY A 194 6.99 10.49 -1.04
N PRO A 195 6.09 11.17 -0.34
CA PRO A 195 4.66 11.01 -0.52
C PRO A 195 4.16 11.24 -1.95
N ILE A 196 4.74 12.20 -2.71
CA ILE A 196 4.28 12.53 -4.07
C ILE A 196 4.86 11.54 -5.09
N PRO A 197 4.03 10.86 -5.92
CA PRO A 197 4.51 9.96 -6.96
C PRO A 197 5.36 10.64 -8.02
N THR A 198 6.32 9.90 -8.58
CA THR A 198 7.13 10.37 -9.70
C THR A 198 6.25 10.74 -10.90
N GLY A 199 6.56 11.85 -11.57
CA GLY A 199 5.74 12.37 -12.68
C GLY A 199 4.53 13.21 -12.25
N PHE A 200 4.25 13.27 -10.95
CA PHE A 200 3.21 14.14 -10.41
C PHE A 200 3.72 15.58 -10.21
N LEU A 201 2.80 16.53 -10.06
CA LEU A 201 3.15 17.93 -9.80
C LEU A 201 4.02 18.04 -8.53
N TYR A 202 5.11 18.77 -8.59
CA TYR A 202 6.11 18.97 -7.52
C TYR A 202 6.81 17.69 -7.02
N ALA A 203 6.74 16.58 -7.73
CA ALA A 203 7.50 15.37 -7.38
C ALA A 203 9.01 15.63 -7.32
N SER A 204 9.52 16.62 -8.08
CA SER A 204 10.92 17.06 -8.08
C SER A 204 11.39 17.63 -6.74
N THR A 205 10.49 17.96 -5.82
CA THR A 205 10.84 18.40 -4.47
C THR A 205 11.36 17.26 -3.57
N GLN A 206 11.20 16.02 -4.00
CA GLN A 206 11.55 14.81 -3.25
C GLN A 206 12.76 14.14 -3.87
N THR A 207 13.70 13.75 -3.03
CA THR A 207 14.94 13.08 -3.43
C THR A 207 15.13 11.80 -2.65
N GLU A 208 15.90 10.86 -3.19
CA GLU A 208 16.25 9.63 -2.48
C GLU A 208 16.95 9.96 -1.16
N THR A 209 16.38 9.51 -0.06
CA THR A 209 16.89 9.77 1.28
C THR A 209 17.19 8.46 2.01
N PHE A 210 16.23 7.54 2.01
CA PHE A 210 16.38 6.25 2.67
C PHE A 210 16.85 5.20 1.68
N THR A 211 18.04 4.67 1.93
CA THR A 211 18.63 3.53 1.21
C THR A 211 18.85 2.38 2.19
N TYR A 212 18.86 1.15 1.70
CA TYR A 212 19.11 0.00 2.56
C TYR A 212 20.49 0.04 3.20
N ASP A 213 20.53 0.27 4.51
CA ASP A 213 21.78 0.34 5.30
C ASP A 213 21.53 -0.08 6.75
N LEU A 214 21.67 -1.39 7.02
CA LEU A 214 21.52 -1.94 8.37
C LEU A 214 22.57 -1.39 9.36
N THR A 215 23.75 -1.03 8.89
CA THR A 215 24.79 -0.46 9.77
C THR A 215 24.38 0.93 10.26
N ASN A 216 23.84 1.74 9.35
CA ASN A 216 23.32 3.06 9.72
C ASN A 216 22.08 2.93 10.62
N ALA A 217 21.17 1.99 10.31
CA ALA A 217 20.01 1.71 11.14
C ALA A 217 20.39 1.35 12.60
N GLU A 218 21.38 0.48 12.78
CA GLU A 218 21.89 0.13 14.11
C GLU A 218 22.53 1.34 14.83
N ALA A 219 23.32 2.14 14.11
CA ALA A 219 23.97 3.33 14.67
C ALA A 219 22.94 4.37 15.16
N ILE A 220 21.86 4.56 14.41
CA ILE A 220 20.74 5.45 14.80
C ILE A 220 20.07 4.94 16.07
N LEU A 221 19.77 3.63 16.15
CA LEU A 221 19.15 3.04 17.34
C LEU A 221 20.06 3.17 18.57
N GLU A 222 21.36 2.93 18.43
CA GLU A 222 22.30 3.07 19.53
C GLU A 222 22.44 4.51 20.00
N ALA A 223 22.51 5.46 19.08
CA ALA A 223 22.59 6.89 19.41
C ALA A 223 21.32 7.38 20.13
N ALA A 224 20.15 6.78 19.84
CA ALA A 224 18.89 7.05 20.49
C ALA A 224 18.69 6.28 21.82
N GLY A 225 19.68 5.47 22.24
CA GLY A 225 19.62 4.73 23.50
C GLY A 225 18.94 3.35 23.41
N PHE A 226 18.54 2.90 22.23
CA PHE A 226 18.00 1.56 22.02
C PHE A 226 19.16 0.53 21.97
N ILE A 227 19.70 0.19 23.11
CA ILE A 227 20.79 -0.79 23.23
C ILE A 227 20.24 -2.22 23.27
N ARG A 228 21.06 -3.18 22.85
CA ARG A 228 20.74 -4.61 22.94
C ARG A 228 20.77 -5.06 24.40
N GLN A 229 19.61 -5.36 24.99
CA GLN A 229 19.51 -5.68 26.42
C GLN A 229 18.37 -6.60 26.81
N TYR A 230 17.43 -6.91 25.93
CA TYR A 230 16.30 -7.75 26.26
C TYR A 230 16.47 -9.15 25.67
N ASP A 231 16.08 -10.17 26.43
CA ASP A 231 16.05 -11.55 25.93
C ASP A 231 14.92 -11.70 24.91
N CYS A 232 15.29 -11.78 23.62
CA CYS A 232 14.34 -11.90 22.52
C CYS A 232 13.40 -13.11 22.65
N THR A 233 13.82 -14.17 23.33
CA THR A 233 13.03 -15.41 23.46
C THR A 233 11.90 -15.28 24.49
N THR A 234 11.98 -14.27 25.37
CA THR A 234 10.98 -14.00 26.40
C THR A 234 10.10 -12.82 26.08
N LEU A 235 10.34 -12.13 24.95
CA LEU A 235 9.50 -11.03 24.53
C LEU A 235 8.10 -11.52 24.19
N SER A 236 7.11 -10.79 24.65
CA SER A 236 5.71 -11.02 24.36
C SER A 236 5.00 -9.67 24.12
N LEU A 237 3.74 -9.72 23.71
CA LEU A 237 2.91 -8.53 23.57
C LEU A 237 2.32 -8.06 24.90
N SER A 238 2.42 -8.87 25.96
CA SER A 238 1.69 -8.65 27.24
C SER A 238 2.56 -8.69 28.47
N ASP A 239 3.74 -9.32 28.42
CA ASP A 239 4.53 -9.56 29.62
C ASP A 239 5.71 -8.59 29.70
N ALA A 240 6.16 -8.30 30.91
CA ALA A 240 7.35 -7.50 31.11
C ALA A 240 8.60 -8.21 30.52
N PRO A 241 9.46 -7.51 29.77
CA PRO A 241 10.63 -8.10 29.13
C PRO A 241 11.66 -8.54 30.19
N THR A 242 12.38 -9.61 29.86
CA THR A 242 13.56 -10.01 30.64
C THR A 242 14.77 -9.21 30.19
N VAL A 243 15.32 -8.42 31.11
CA VAL A 243 16.58 -7.68 30.86
C VAL A 243 17.77 -8.61 31.15
N VAL A 244 18.67 -8.69 30.19
CA VAL A 244 19.92 -9.46 30.29
C VAL A 244 21.00 -8.63 30.99
N ASP A 245 21.60 -9.19 32.04
CA ASP A 245 22.69 -8.53 32.75
C ASP A 245 23.85 -8.18 31.81
N VAL A 246 24.46 -7.03 32.00
CA VAL A 246 25.52 -6.53 31.10
C VAL A 246 26.68 -7.56 30.93
N ALA A 247 26.98 -8.34 31.97
CA ALA A 247 28.03 -9.34 31.94
C ALA A 247 27.69 -10.57 31.10
N ASP A 248 26.39 -10.81 30.86
CA ASP A 248 25.86 -11.99 30.15
C ASP A 248 25.43 -11.67 28.72
N ARG A 249 25.50 -10.40 28.28
CA ARG A 249 25.14 -9.99 26.93
C ARG A 249 26.09 -10.58 25.89
N THR A 250 25.48 -11.11 24.83
CA THR A 250 26.20 -11.76 23.71
C THR A 250 26.23 -10.93 22.44
N GLY A 251 25.43 -9.84 22.41
CA GLY A 251 25.19 -9.02 21.21
C GLY A 251 24.00 -9.49 20.37
N ASN A 252 23.32 -10.56 20.79
CA ASN A 252 22.12 -11.10 20.11
C ASN A 252 20.81 -10.70 20.80
N GLU A 253 20.88 -9.85 21.81
CA GLU A 253 19.74 -9.37 22.55
C GLU A 253 18.89 -8.41 21.69
N CYS A 254 17.62 -8.33 22.03
CA CYS A 254 16.69 -7.38 21.43
C CYS A 254 16.87 -5.97 22.02
N ARG A 255 16.59 -4.97 21.22
CA ARG A 255 16.71 -3.55 21.55
C ARG A 255 15.42 -2.97 22.15
N LEU A 256 14.28 -3.53 21.78
CA LEU A 256 12.98 -3.06 22.25
C LEU A 256 12.42 -3.99 23.31
N PRO A 257 11.67 -3.45 24.28
CA PRO A 257 11.05 -4.23 25.35
C PRO A 257 9.86 -5.06 24.90
N ASN A 258 9.40 -4.90 23.66
CA ASN A 258 8.21 -5.53 23.09
C ASN A 258 8.42 -5.93 21.64
N ILE A 259 7.47 -6.70 21.13
CA ILE A 259 7.40 -7.15 19.73
C ILE A 259 6.59 -6.13 18.92
N LEU A 260 7.12 -5.65 17.81
CA LEU A 260 6.36 -4.81 16.87
C LEU A 260 5.45 -5.66 15.99
N ARG A 261 4.21 -5.22 15.81
CA ARG A 261 3.23 -5.88 14.96
C ARG A 261 3.27 -5.34 13.55
N ILE A 262 3.52 -6.23 12.61
CA ILE A 262 3.46 -5.92 11.18
C ILE A 262 2.16 -6.48 10.63
N MET A 263 1.32 -5.62 10.06
CA MET A 263 0.00 -5.98 9.56
C MET A 263 -0.05 -5.94 8.04
N ALA A 264 -0.44 -7.09 7.44
CA ALA A 264 -0.77 -7.23 6.03
C ALA A 264 -2.17 -7.83 5.87
N ASN A 265 -2.79 -7.68 4.72
CA ASN A 265 -4.06 -8.33 4.42
C ASN A 265 -3.85 -9.65 3.66
N GLU A 266 -4.61 -10.68 4.01
CA GLU A 266 -4.66 -11.95 3.27
C GLU A 266 -5.03 -11.73 1.80
N GLY A 267 -4.52 -12.59 0.93
CA GLY A 267 -4.73 -12.53 -0.51
C GLY A 267 -3.93 -11.44 -1.22
N ASN A 268 -3.06 -10.73 -0.50
CA ASN A 268 -2.11 -9.79 -1.08
C ASN A 268 -0.69 -10.29 -0.82
N ASP A 269 -0.20 -11.16 -1.69
CA ASP A 269 1.08 -11.84 -1.55
C ASP A 269 2.25 -10.85 -1.52
N TYR A 270 2.14 -9.72 -2.23
CA TYR A 270 3.15 -8.66 -2.22
C TYR A 270 3.30 -8.02 -0.83
N ARG A 271 2.19 -7.70 -0.15
CA ARG A 271 2.24 -7.14 1.21
C ARG A 271 2.72 -8.16 2.24
N ILE A 272 2.39 -9.42 2.05
CA ILE A 272 2.87 -10.51 2.91
C ILE A 272 4.38 -10.69 2.73
N ALA A 273 4.88 -10.68 1.49
CA ALA A 273 6.31 -10.72 1.21
C ALA A 273 7.06 -9.52 1.82
N MET A 274 6.50 -8.30 1.68
CA MET A 274 7.06 -7.10 2.32
C MET A 274 7.14 -7.24 3.84
N ALA A 275 6.08 -7.75 4.47
CA ALA A 275 6.04 -7.96 5.90
C ALA A 275 7.14 -8.94 6.34
N GLY A 276 7.39 -10.00 5.57
CA GLY A 276 8.48 -10.96 5.81
C GLY A 276 9.86 -10.32 5.68
N GLN A 277 10.10 -9.58 4.61
CA GLN A 277 11.39 -8.93 4.36
C GLN A 277 11.76 -7.90 5.43
N ILE A 278 10.80 -7.04 5.81
CA ILE A 278 11.05 -6.07 6.87
C ILE A 278 11.24 -6.73 8.23
N ALA A 279 10.49 -7.81 8.52
CA ALA A 279 10.65 -8.57 9.76
C ALA A 279 12.05 -9.20 9.88
N GLU A 280 12.58 -9.75 8.79
CA GLU A 280 13.93 -10.31 8.73
C GLU A 280 14.98 -9.22 8.95
N ALA A 281 14.88 -8.11 8.25
CA ALA A 281 15.81 -6.98 8.39
C ALA A 281 15.80 -6.41 9.80
N LEU A 282 14.63 -6.20 10.39
CA LEU A 282 14.48 -5.72 11.77
C LEU A 282 15.02 -6.71 12.78
N GLY A 283 14.81 -8.01 12.60
CA GLY A 283 15.41 -9.06 13.44
C GLY A 283 16.93 -8.98 13.46
N THR A 284 17.56 -8.71 12.31
CA THR A 284 19.02 -8.55 12.20
C THR A 284 19.54 -7.40 13.08
N ILE A 285 18.84 -6.28 13.14
CA ILE A 285 19.20 -5.13 13.98
C ILE A 285 18.64 -5.22 15.41
N GLY A 286 18.10 -6.36 15.82
CA GLY A 286 17.64 -6.62 17.18
C GLY A 286 16.28 -6.03 17.54
N VAL A 287 15.42 -5.84 16.54
CA VAL A 287 14.03 -5.43 16.73
C VAL A 287 13.12 -6.63 16.44
N ALA A 288 12.51 -7.16 17.49
CA ALA A 288 11.60 -8.29 17.36
C ALA A 288 10.26 -7.86 16.72
N THR A 289 9.76 -8.68 15.81
CA THR A 289 8.49 -8.42 15.11
C THR A 289 7.59 -9.64 15.08
N SER A 290 6.28 -9.42 14.98
CA SER A 290 5.31 -10.45 14.62
C SER A 290 4.60 -10.02 13.34
N GLY A 291 4.67 -10.84 12.30
CA GLY A 291 3.91 -10.63 11.06
C GLY A 291 2.56 -11.32 11.15
N ASP A 292 1.48 -10.65 10.76
CA ASP A 292 0.14 -11.21 10.80
C ASP A 292 -0.66 -10.79 9.56
N ALA A 293 -0.90 -11.76 8.67
CA ALA A 293 -1.79 -11.56 7.55
C ALA A 293 -3.22 -11.84 8.00
N LYS A 294 -4.14 -10.90 7.77
CA LYS A 294 -5.52 -10.96 8.25
C LYS A 294 -6.51 -10.86 7.10
N PRO A 295 -7.67 -11.56 7.20
CA PRO A 295 -8.81 -11.30 6.34
C PRO A 295 -9.13 -9.80 6.30
N TRP A 296 -9.57 -9.29 5.14
CA TRP A 296 -9.76 -7.85 4.95
C TRP A 296 -10.65 -7.18 6.01
N ALA A 297 -11.72 -7.85 6.47
CA ALA A 297 -12.59 -7.30 7.51
C ALA A 297 -11.88 -7.17 8.87
N GLU A 298 -11.04 -8.14 9.23
CA GLU A 298 -10.22 -8.10 10.44
C GLU A 298 -9.11 -7.05 10.31
N TYR A 299 -8.44 -6.99 9.14
CA TYR A 299 -7.47 -5.94 8.82
C TYR A 299 -8.06 -4.54 9.01
N LEU A 300 -9.27 -4.28 8.51
CA LEU A 300 -9.95 -3.00 8.73
C LEU A 300 -10.29 -2.76 10.19
N THR A 301 -10.71 -3.80 10.93
CA THR A 301 -10.96 -3.68 12.38
C THR A 301 -9.69 -3.27 13.11
N MET A 302 -8.57 -3.96 12.87
CA MET A 302 -7.27 -3.62 13.45
C MET A 302 -6.82 -2.20 13.05
N TYR A 303 -7.08 -1.80 11.81
CA TYR A 303 -6.80 -0.44 11.34
C TYR A 303 -7.56 0.61 12.15
N TYR A 304 -8.87 0.47 12.29
CA TYR A 304 -9.71 1.44 13.01
C TYR A 304 -9.47 1.43 14.52
N THR A 305 -9.16 0.26 15.08
CA THR A 305 -8.81 0.14 16.51
C THR A 305 -7.34 0.41 16.80
N ARG A 306 -6.54 0.70 15.76
CA ARG A 306 -5.10 1.01 15.83
C ARG A 306 -4.26 -0.05 16.56
N THR A 307 -4.61 -1.32 16.40
CA THR A 307 -3.91 -2.46 17.01
C THR A 307 -2.79 -3.01 16.12
N TRP A 308 -1.94 -2.13 15.60
CA TRP A 308 -0.81 -2.42 14.71
C TRP A 308 0.33 -1.42 14.98
N ASP A 309 1.56 -1.75 14.61
CA ASP A 309 2.72 -0.86 14.67
C ASP A 309 3.19 -0.45 13.29
N ILE A 310 3.25 -1.41 12.36
CA ILE A 310 3.59 -1.19 10.95
C ILE A 310 2.48 -1.79 10.10
N ARG A 311 1.94 -1.02 9.16
CA ARG A 311 0.83 -1.44 8.32
C ARG A 311 1.12 -1.20 6.84
N PHE A 312 1.08 -2.25 6.04
CA PHE A 312 1.18 -2.13 4.60
C PHE A 312 -0.12 -1.66 3.97
N SER A 313 -0.03 -0.66 3.11
CA SER A 313 -1.16 -0.04 2.45
C SER A 313 -0.75 0.51 1.07
N GLY A 314 -1.69 1.13 0.39
CA GLY A 314 -1.46 1.84 -0.85
C GLY A 314 -2.47 2.98 -1.03
N TRP A 315 -2.18 3.87 -1.95
CA TRP A 315 -3.04 4.98 -2.29
C TRP A 315 -3.08 5.20 -3.79
N ALA A 316 -4.27 5.29 -4.35
CA ALA A 316 -4.50 5.83 -5.67
C ALA A 316 -5.09 7.25 -5.49
N PRO A 317 -4.71 8.25 -6.29
CA PRO A 317 -5.14 9.61 -6.05
C PRO A 317 -6.63 9.79 -6.36
N ASP A 318 -7.33 10.55 -5.51
CA ASP A 318 -8.71 10.97 -5.77
C ASP A 318 -8.76 12.17 -6.72
N TYR A 319 -7.70 13.00 -6.72
CA TYR A 319 -7.52 14.16 -7.57
C TYR A 319 -6.04 14.46 -7.79
N LEU A 320 -5.72 15.18 -8.88
CA LEU A 320 -4.35 15.46 -9.31
C LEU A 320 -3.77 16.69 -8.62
N ASP A 321 -3.55 16.63 -7.32
CA ASP A 321 -2.85 17.64 -6.54
C ASP A 321 -1.96 16.97 -5.48
N PRO A 322 -0.74 17.47 -5.21
CA PRO A 322 0.16 16.94 -4.18
C PRO A 322 -0.46 16.81 -2.79
N ASP A 323 -1.42 17.67 -2.45
CA ASP A 323 -2.15 17.62 -1.19
C ASP A 323 -2.87 16.27 -0.99
N ASN A 324 -3.29 15.60 -2.08
CA ASN A 324 -3.92 14.29 -2.03
C ASN A 324 -3.01 13.16 -1.51
N TYR A 325 -1.70 13.40 -1.54
CA TYR A 325 -0.70 12.46 -1.00
C TYR A 325 -0.14 12.92 0.34
N TRP A 326 -0.01 14.22 0.54
CA TRP A 326 0.57 14.74 1.77
C TRP A 326 -0.42 14.74 2.93
N SER A 327 -1.59 15.36 2.75
CA SER A 327 -2.55 15.53 3.84
C SER A 327 -3.08 14.21 4.42
N PRO A 328 -3.49 13.19 3.61
CA PRO A 328 -3.96 11.93 4.16
C PRO A 328 -2.91 11.14 4.93
N PHE A 329 -1.63 11.29 4.57
CA PHE A 329 -0.55 10.49 5.13
C PHE A 329 0.20 11.19 6.26
N SER A 330 0.64 12.41 5.99
CA SER A 330 1.56 13.17 6.85
C SER A 330 1.00 14.51 7.31
N GLY A 331 -0.26 14.82 6.99
CA GLY A 331 -0.99 15.91 7.60
C GLY A 331 -1.52 15.49 8.96
N GLY A 332 -1.26 16.27 10.01
CA GLY A 332 -1.78 15.98 11.35
C GLY A 332 -3.26 16.34 11.51
N ASP A 333 -3.88 15.86 12.58
CA ASP A 333 -5.27 16.14 12.93
C ASP A 333 -5.54 17.65 13.05
N SER A 334 -4.55 18.42 13.51
CA SER A 334 -4.64 19.88 13.67
C SER A 334 -4.95 20.62 12.36
N ILE A 335 -4.65 20.03 11.21
CA ILE A 335 -4.95 20.58 9.87
C ILE A 335 -6.00 19.78 9.12
N GLY A 336 -6.64 18.80 9.78
CA GLY A 336 -7.64 17.91 9.18
C GLY A 336 -7.04 16.86 8.25
N GLY A 337 -5.83 16.41 8.53
CA GLY A 337 -5.13 15.32 7.86
C GLY A 337 -5.32 13.96 8.56
N ASP A 338 -4.30 13.11 8.48
CA ASP A 338 -4.22 11.78 9.14
C ASP A 338 -5.37 10.82 8.80
N ALA A 339 -5.83 10.82 7.54
CA ALA A 339 -6.83 9.86 7.09
C ALA A 339 -6.36 8.39 7.22
N TYR A 340 -5.04 8.18 7.33
CA TYR A 340 -4.43 6.87 7.53
C TYR A 340 -4.31 6.43 9.00
N GLY A 341 -4.74 7.26 9.93
CA GLY A 341 -4.77 6.92 11.35
C GLY A 341 -3.39 6.64 11.94
N THR A 342 -2.36 7.33 11.48
CA THR A 342 -0.99 7.20 12.00
C THR A 342 -0.79 7.92 13.32
N GLY A 343 -1.60 8.93 13.59
CA GLY A 343 -1.41 9.86 14.72
C GLY A 343 -0.22 10.79 14.54
N TYR A 344 0.26 10.95 13.32
CA TYR A 344 1.37 11.84 13.01
C TYR A 344 0.99 13.29 13.20
N GLU A 345 1.78 14.04 13.94
CA GLU A 345 1.58 15.46 14.17
C GLU A 345 2.94 16.15 14.20
N ASN A 346 3.32 16.78 13.10
CA ASN A 346 4.56 17.53 12.99
C ASN A 346 4.26 18.99 12.60
N ALA A 347 4.57 19.92 13.47
CA ALA A 347 4.22 21.33 13.31
C ALA A 347 4.84 21.96 12.05
N ALA A 348 6.07 21.59 11.67
CA ALA A 348 6.74 22.12 10.49
C ALA A 348 6.11 21.57 9.21
N VAL A 349 5.83 20.27 9.15
CA VAL A 349 5.11 19.63 8.05
C VAL A 349 3.73 20.27 7.89
N ASN A 350 2.95 20.35 8.97
CA ASN A 350 1.61 20.92 8.94
C ASN A 350 1.60 22.38 8.45
N ALA A 351 2.53 23.21 8.93
CA ALA A 351 2.63 24.60 8.49
C ALA A 351 2.92 24.70 6.99
N ALA A 352 3.83 23.87 6.47
CA ALA A 352 4.16 23.81 5.05
C ALA A 352 2.96 23.31 4.22
N LEU A 353 2.27 22.25 4.66
CA LEU A 353 1.09 21.72 3.97
C LEU A 353 -0.06 22.73 3.90
N VAL A 354 -0.29 23.51 4.94
CA VAL A 354 -1.31 24.57 4.90
C VAL A 354 -0.98 25.59 3.81
N ILE A 355 0.30 26.00 3.64
CA ILE A 355 0.73 26.89 2.57
C ILE A 355 0.56 26.20 1.21
N GLY A 356 1.01 24.96 1.06
CA GLY A 356 0.95 24.20 -0.18
C GLY A 356 -0.46 24.08 -0.75
N ARG A 357 -1.46 23.84 0.09
CA ARG A 357 -2.86 23.67 -0.36
C ARG A 357 -3.65 24.98 -0.49
N THR A 358 -3.21 26.09 0.12
CA THR A 358 -3.97 27.36 0.10
C THR A 358 -3.39 28.45 -0.80
N SER A 359 -2.10 28.40 -1.12
CA SER A 359 -1.47 29.36 -2.02
C SER A 359 -1.98 29.19 -3.45
N GLN A 360 -2.08 30.33 -4.17
CA GLN A 360 -2.38 30.35 -5.60
C GLN A 360 -1.10 30.58 -6.45
N ASP A 361 0.05 30.76 -5.81
CA ASP A 361 1.33 30.99 -6.46
C ASP A 361 2.11 29.68 -6.53
N ASP A 362 2.43 29.20 -7.74
CA ASP A 362 3.08 27.93 -7.98
C ASP A 362 4.44 27.81 -7.30
N ALA A 363 5.26 28.86 -7.34
CA ALA A 363 6.58 28.83 -6.71
C ALA A 363 6.48 28.75 -5.19
N THR A 364 5.49 29.41 -4.60
CA THR A 364 5.21 29.32 -3.15
C THR A 364 4.73 27.93 -2.78
N ARG A 365 3.91 27.30 -3.61
CA ARG A 365 3.44 25.91 -3.39
C ARG A 365 4.58 24.92 -3.49
N GLU A 366 5.40 25.01 -4.52
CA GLU A 366 6.56 24.12 -4.71
C GLU A 366 7.52 24.23 -3.53
N GLN A 367 7.83 25.44 -3.08
CA GLN A 367 8.68 25.66 -1.91
C GLN A 367 8.05 25.04 -0.64
N ALA A 368 6.76 25.18 -0.46
CA ALA A 368 6.07 24.61 0.69
C ALA A 368 6.16 23.07 0.71
N TYR A 369 6.01 22.40 -0.43
CA TYR A 369 6.19 20.93 -0.48
C TYR A 369 7.66 20.50 -0.32
N LEU A 370 8.62 21.31 -0.75
CA LEU A 370 10.04 21.11 -0.45
C LEU A 370 10.30 21.22 1.07
N ASP A 371 9.74 22.24 1.72
CA ASP A 371 9.88 22.45 3.17
C ASP A 371 9.20 21.31 3.96
N ALA A 372 8.02 20.86 3.49
CA ALA A 372 7.34 19.69 4.08
C ALA A 372 8.20 18.44 3.98
N PHE A 373 8.80 18.18 2.82
CA PHE A 373 9.66 17.03 2.62
C PHE A 373 10.92 17.07 3.50
N ALA A 374 11.56 18.24 3.59
CA ALA A 374 12.73 18.43 4.44
C ALA A 374 12.42 18.15 5.94
N ALA A 375 11.25 18.61 6.41
CA ALA A 375 10.83 18.33 7.80
C ALA A 375 10.39 16.89 8.02
N TRP A 376 9.84 16.23 6.98
CA TRP A 376 9.38 14.85 7.06
C TRP A 376 10.53 13.85 7.08
N ILE A 377 11.65 14.12 6.41
CA ILE A 377 12.84 13.25 6.42
C ILE A 377 13.36 13.02 7.84
N ASP A 378 13.36 14.06 8.66
CA ASP A 378 13.85 14.00 10.04
C ASP A 378 12.85 13.31 10.99
N ASP A 379 11.61 13.13 10.55
CA ASP A 379 10.53 12.59 11.36
C ASP A 379 9.55 11.77 10.48
N PRO A 380 10.01 10.69 9.83
CA PRO A 380 9.19 9.95 8.87
C PRO A 380 8.08 9.15 9.58
N ASN A 381 6.87 9.19 9.05
CA ASN A 381 5.74 8.41 9.56
C ASN A 381 5.36 7.22 8.68
N MET A 382 6.13 6.97 7.61
CA MET A 382 5.93 5.86 6.70
C MET A 382 7.19 5.53 5.89
N ILE A 383 7.25 4.32 5.39
CA ILE A 383 8.15 3.91 4.31
C ILE A 383 7.39 4.04 3.00
N ILE A 384 7.91 4.80 2.05
CA ILE A 384 7.40 4.84 0.68
C ILE A 384 8.15 3.78 -0.12
N ILE A 385 7.44 2.73 -0.52
CA ILE A 385 8.06 1.56 -1.16
C ILE A 385 8.25 1.79 -2.64
N GLY A 386 7.24 2.37 -3.30
CA GLY A 386 7.30 2.70 -4.70
C GLY A 386 5.94 3.05 -5.29
N GLN A 387 5.98 3.44 -6.53
CA GLN A 387 4.82 3.75 -7.37
C GLN A 387 4.52 2.55 -8.27
N TYR A 388 3.28 2.06 -8.20
CA TYR A 388 2.88 0.91 -9.00
C TYR A 388 2.73 1.27 -10.47
N ASN A 389 3.50 0.61 -11.30
CA ASN A 389 3.37 0.60 -12.74
C ASN A 389 3.23 -0.86 -13.17
N GLY A 390 2.21 -1.19 -13.90
CA GLY A 390 1.95 -2.60 -14.14
C GLY A 390 1.38 -2.92 -15.50
N ILE A 391 1.38 -4.20 -15.80
CA ILE A 391 0.73 -4.74 -16.98
C ILE A 391 -0.68 -5.18 -16.59
N GLY A 392 -1.67 -4.62 -17.27
CA GLY A 392 -3.03 -5.12 -17.23
C GLY A 392 -3.25 -6.11 -18.37
N VAL A 393 -3.93 -7.22 -18.08
CA VAL A 393 -4.32 -8.21 -19.07
C VAL A 393 -5.83 -8.41 -19.04
N LYS A 394 -6.44 -8.59 -20.22
CA LYS A 394 -7.85 -8.92 -20.40
C LYS A 394 -8.03 -9.81 -21.64
N HIS A 395 -9.16 -10.51 -21.72
CA HIS A 395 -9.53 -11.18 -22.96
C HIS A 395 -9.78 -10.16 -24.07
N ASN A 396 -9.48 -10.53 -25.31
CA ASN A 396 -9.52 -9.63 -26.45
C ASN A 396 -10.96 -9.24 -26.88
N ASP A 397 -11.98 -9.95 -26.40
CA ASP A 397 -13.40 -9.62 -26.63
C ASP A 397 -13.97 -8.59 -25.62
N VAL A 398 -13.14 -8.15 -24.67
CA VAL A 398 -13.49 -7.11 -23.70
C VAL A 398 -12.95 -5.76 -24.16
N GLY A 399 -13.83 -4.76 -24.30
CA GLY A 399 -13.47 -3.38 -24.61
C GLY A 399 -12.53 -2.78 -23.55
N SER A 400 -11.77 -1.76 -23.92
CA SER A 400 -10.95 -1.02 -22.96
C SER A 400 -11.75 0.13 -22.39
N PRO A 401 -11.79 0.31 -21.06
CA PRO A 401 -12.30 1.54 -20.49
C PRO A 401 -11.39 2.70 -20.88
N PRO A 402 -11.91 3.93 -20.93
CA PRO A 402 -11.06 5.10 -21.09
C PRO A 402 -10.02 5.13 -19.96
N TYR A 403 -8.77 5.37 -20.34
CA TYR A 403 -7.66 5.43 -19.38
C TYR A 403 -7.82 6.65 -18.46
N ALA A 404 -7.86 6.42 -17.17
CA ALA A 404 -7.74 7.46 -16.16
C ALA A 404 -6.44 7.27 -15.38
N ALA A 405 -5.50 8.20 -15.50
CA ALA A 405 -4.22 8.19 -14.77
C ALA A 405 -4.38 8.19 -13.24
N ILE A 406 -5.56 8.57 -12.74
CA ILE A 406 -5.93 8.55 -11.33
C ILE A 406 -6.30 7.16 -10.79
N GLY A 407 -6.07 6.09 -11.56
CA GLY A 407 -6.13 4.71 -11.06
C GLY A 407 -7.51 4.13 -10.80
N SER A 408 -8.58 4.92 -10.87
CA SER A 408 -9.94 4.38 -10.81
C SER A 408 -10.36 3.92 -12.21
N ALA A 409 -10.19 2.64 -12.49
CA ALA A 409 -10.88 2.04 -13.61
C ALA A 409 -12.40 2.19 -13.35
N HIS A 410 -13.09 2.89 -14.22
CA HIS A 410 -14.53 2.88 -14.22
C HIS A 410 -14.98 1.50 -14.73
N TRP A 411 -15.15 0.54 -13.82
CA TRP A 411 -15.54 -0.84 -14.09
C TRP A 411 -16.78 -0.95 -14.96
N PHE A 412 -17.54 0.12 -15.06
CA PHE A 412 -18.79 0.22 -15.79
C PHE A 412 -18.64 0.65 -17.26
N ASP A 413 -17.43 1.07 -17.65
CA ASP A 413 -17.15 1.50 -19.03
C ASP A 413 -16.60 0.37 -19.90
N TYR A 414 -16.52 -0.87 -19.35
CA TYR A 414 -16.16 -2.04 -20.14
C TYR A 414 -17.35 -2.49 -20.99
N ASP A 415 -17.09 -2.62 -22.28
CA ASP A 415 -18.01 -3.20 -23.23
C ASP A 415 -17.48 -4.53 -23.74
N LYS A 416 -18.37 -5.51 -23.95
CA LYS A 416 -18.03 -6.69 -24.75
C LYS A 416 -18.05 -6.29 -26.21
N LEU A 417 -16.95 -6.48 -26.90
CA LEU A 417 -16.87 -6.22 -28.32
C LEU A 417 -17.58 -7.33 -29.11
N PRO A 418 -18.42 -7.01 -30.08
CA PRO A 418 -19.09 -8.02 -30.88
C PRO A 418 -18.05 -8.82 -31.70
N MET A 419 -18.14 -10.14 -31.62
CA MET A 419 -17.33 -11.06 -32.41
C MET A 419 -18.17 -11.59 -33.58
N VAL A 420 -17.65 -11.52 -34.79
CA VAL A 420 -18.25 -12.16 -35.96
C VAL A 420 -17.20 -13.09 -36.57
N ASP A 421 -17.54 -14.37 -36.66
CA ASP A 421 -16.68 -15.42 -37.20
C ASP A 421 -15.29 -15.50 -36.54
N GLY A 422 -15.22 -15.19 -35.20
CA GLY A 422 -13.97 -15.19 -34.45
C GLY A 422 -13.09 -13.94 -34.64
N ALA A 423 -13.57 -12.94 -35.39
CA ALA A 423 -12.90 -11.66 -35.54
C ALA A 423 -13.65 -10.53 -34.85
N LEU A 424 -12.92 -9.60 -34.22
CA LEU A 424 -13.48 -8.41 -33.62
C LEU A 424 -14.12 -7.50 -34.70
N VAL A 425 -15.38 -7.11 -34.48
CA VAL A 425 -16.07 -6.15 -35.34
C VAL A 425 -16.18 -4.83 -34.60
N GLY A 426 -15.43 -3.85 -35.05
CA GLY A 426 -15.49 -2.47 -34.58
C GLY A 426 -14.35 -2.10 -33.66
N SER A 427 -13.30 -1.53 -34.23
CA SER A 427 -12.37 -0.67 -33.51
C SER A 427 -12.87 0.77 -33.63
N CYS A 428 -13.09 1.42 -32.51
CA CYS A 428 -13.06 2.89 -32.47
C CYS A 428 -11.71 3.34 -31.96
#